data_fdd6b0c50c4f0a41db9c7e249b50882c
#
_entry.id   fdd6b0c50c4f0a41db9c7e249b50882c
#
_cell.length_a   1.000
_cell.length_b   1.000
_cell.length_c   1.000
_cell.angle_alpha   90.00
_cell.angle_beta   90.00
_cell.angle_gamma   90.00
#
_symmetry.space_group_name_H-M   'P 1'
#
loop_
_entity.id
_entity.type
_entity.pdbx_description
1 polymer ?
#
loop_
_entity_poly.entity_id
_entity_poly.type
_entity_poly.pdbx_seq_one_letter_code
_entity_poly.pdbx_strand_id
1 'polypeptide(L)'
;MKTNLQKLFESRLFTMILSLVIAVVAWLIVVTTISTETDGVIRDVPVNYDYNSSAYTTLGHDIVSQPGDTVDIRVYGQRRTINNMEKEDILVYPNYSLINGPGEYDLPLLVRPVDGSWDSQQVSILNEKDLPTVHVVFDTVVTKTFAVTADTSNVQIAEGYIFDRALCTPTEVTLRGPAGEIDKVDKVMAPLYLEGEWDRSVNQTATLVAVDENGEELDLKYVTFSSEVAEVTLSVLQRKELPLKVEFTNVPSGYDVSQLEERMSLSVDSMWVAGDSRRLESLSELTVGYFGVTTFAL
;
A
#
# COMPACT_ATOMS: atom_id res chain seq x y z
N MET A 1 -2.18 85.21 -30.45
CA MET A 1 -1.65 83.82 -30.47
C MET A 1 -2.53 82.75 -31.14
N LYS A 2 -3.60 83.19 -31.89
CA LYS A 2 -4.51 82.24 -32.61
C LYS A 2 -4.13 81.96 -34.07
N THR A 3 -3.16 82.67 -34.64
CA THR A 3 -2.83 82.63 -36.05
C THR A 3 -1.86 81.59 -36.52
N ASN A 4 -1.05 80.97 -35.62
CA ASN A 4 -0.05 80.00 -36.04
C ASN A 4 -0.60 78.57 -36.07
N LEU A 5 -1.59 78.20 -35.21
CA LEU A 5 -2.25 76.93 -35.27
C LEU A 5 -3.13 76.74 -36.50
N GLN A 6 -3.86 77.79 -36.97
CA GLN A 6 -4.67 77.73 -38.20
C GLN A 6 -3.85 77.49 -39.44
N LYS A 7 -2.65 78.09 -39.57
CA LYS A 7 -1.77 77.89 -40.72
C LYS A 7 -1.12 76.50 -40.77
N LEU A 8 -0.95 75.87 -39.60
CA LEU A 8 -0.48 74.45 -39.48
C LEU A 8 -1.54 73.48 -40.03
N PHE A 9 -2.83 73.69 -39.70
CA PHE A 9 -3.93 72.87 -40.20
C PHE A 9 -4.27 73.08 -41.69
N GLU A 10 -3.87 74.20 -42.30
CA GLU A 10 -4.05 74.50 -43.75
C GLU A 10 -2.93 73.83 -44.59
N SER A 11 -1.85 73.37 -44.02
CA SER A 11 -0.78 72.71 -44.77
C SER A 11 -1.15 71.29 -45.15
N ARG A 12 -1.16 71.00 -46.48
CA ARG A 12 -1.47 69.64 -46.98
C ARG A 12 -0.58 68.57 -46.40
N LEU A 13 0.66 68.89 -46.10
CA LEU A 13 1.64 67.98 -45.56
C LEU A 13 1.35 67.69 -44.10
N PHE A 14 0.92 68.66 -43.29
CA PHE A 14 0.53 68.47 -41.89
C PHE A 14 -0.76 67.63 -41.80
N THR A 15 -1.76 67.89 -42.63
CA THR A 15 -3.01 67.04 -42.63
C THR A 15 -2.73 65.60 -43.06
N MET A 16 -1.79 65.37 -44.00
CA MET A 16 -1.40 64.02 -44.39
C MET A 16 -0.69 63.25 -43.19
N ILE A 17 0.25 63.94 -42.52
CA ILE A 17 0.94 63.37 -41.40
C ILE A 17 -0.03 63.11 -40.20
N LEU A 18 -0.90 64.05 -39.92
CA LEU A 18 -1.90 63.92 -38.86
C LEU A 18 -2.87 62.78 -39.16
N SER A 19 -3.36 62.65 -40.40
CA SER A 19 -4.23 61.53 -40.78
C SER A 19 -3.54 60.21 -40.70
N LEU A 20 -2.25 60.15 -41.06
CA LEU A 20 -1.43 58.89 -40.87
C LEU A 20 -1.29 58.53 -39.38
N VAL A 21 -0.97 59.51 -38.53
CA VAL A 21 -0.83 59.29 -37.09
C VAL A 21 -2.17 58.81 -36.52
N ILE A 22 -3.28 59.46 -36.84
CA ILE A 22 -4.61 59.02 -36.39
C ILE A 22 -4.95 57.65 -36.92
N ALA A 23 -4.62 57.32 -38.17
CA ALA A 23 -4.85 55.98 -38.75
C ALA A 23 -4.00 54.91 -37.98
N VAL A 24 -2.73 55.23 -37.71
CA VAL A 24 -1.86 54.31 -36.95
C VAL A 24 -2.36 54.11 -35.49
N VAL A 25 -2.76 55.22 -34.81
CA VAL A 25 -3.31 55.14 -33.47
C VAL A 25 -4.64 54.37 -33.47
N ALA A 26 -5.53 54.65 -34.43
CA ALA A 26 -6.78 53.89 -34.56
C ALA A 26 -6.51 52.39 -34.84
N TRP A 27 -5.56 52.09 -35.74
CA TRP A 27 -5.15 50.72 -36.02
C TRP A 27 -4.57 50.04 -34.77
N LEU A 28 -3.73 50.73 -34.01
CA LEU A 28 -3.12 50.24 -32.79
C LEU A 28 -4.19 49.94 -31.71
N ILE A 29 -5.20 50.86 -31.57
CA ILE A 29 -6.35 50.64 -30.69
C ILE A 29 -7.15 49.40 -31.13
N VAL A 30 -7.45 49.28 -32.42
CA VAL A 30 -8.17 48.12 -32.94
C VAL A 30 -7.42 46.84 -32.71
N VAL A 31 -6.12 46.80 -33.02
CA VAL A 31 -5.29 45.60 -32.86
C VAL A 31 -5.09 45.20 -31.37
N THR A 32 -5.04 46.19 -30.47
CA THR A 32 -4.85 45.93 -29.03
C THR A 32 -6.15 45.66 -28.29
N THR A 33 -7.29 46.19 -28.78
CA THR A 33 -8.60 46.10 -28.09
C THR A 33 -9.47 44.97 -28.64
N ILE A 34 -9.36 44.67 -29.94
CA ILE A 34 -10.04 43.51 -30.55
C ILE A 34 -9.14 42.29 -30.34
N SER A 35 -9.27 41.68 -29.18
CA SER A 35 -8.67 40.36 -28.95
C SER A 35 -9.39 39.35 -29.88
N THR A 36 -8.66 38.86 -30.87
CA THR A 36 -9.16 37.78 -31.74
C THR A 36 -9.33 36.53 -30.87
N GLU A 37 -10.54 36.01 -30.87
CA GLU A 37 -10.82 34.71 -30.27
C GLU A 37 -10.06 33.60 -31.01
N THR A 38 -9.66 32.59 -30.32
CA THR A 38 -8.92 31.44 -30.86
C THR A 38 -9.28 30.19 -30.10
N ASP A 39 -9.11 29.07 -30.75
CA ASP A 39 -9.14 27.76 -30.12
C ASP A 39 -7.72 27.36 -29.64
N GLY A 40 -7.69 26.62 -28.54
CA GLY A 40 -6.50 26.05 -27.95
C GLY A 40 -6.78 24.66 -27.42
N VAL A 41 -5.71 23.92 -27.17
CA VAL A 41 -5.78 22.59 -26.50
C VAL A 41 -4.86 22.63 -25.30
N ILE A 42 -5.45 22.44 -24.12
CA ILE A 42 -4.71 22.23 -22.88
C ILE A 42 -4.57 20.73 -22.69
N ARG A 43 -3.33 20.25 -22.70
CA ARG A 43 -3.03 18.83 -22.68
C ARG A 43 -2.74 18.33 -21.27
N ASP A 44 -2.96 17.01 -21.07
CA ASP A 44 -2.60 16.30 -19.87
C ASP A 44 -3.18 16.93 -18.59
N VAL A 45 -4.44 17.40 -18.65
CA VAL A 45 -5.14 17.93 -17.48
C VAL A 45 -5.52 16.76 -16.59
N PRO A 46 -5.05 16.73 -15.32
CA PRO A 46 -5.32 15.61 -14.42
C PRO A 46 -6.80 15.59 -14.00
N VAL A 47 -7.37 14.39 -13.90
CA VAL A 47 -8.70 14.19 -13.33
C VAL A 47 -8.60 14.21 -11.81
N ASN A 48 -9.34 15.11 -11.16
CA ASN A 48 -9.40 15.24 -9.72
C ASN A 48 -10.57 14.41 -9.17
N TYR A 49 -10.23 13.27 -8.56
CA TYR A 49 -11.22 12.36 -7.98
C TYR A 49 -11.71 12.82 -6.60
N ASP A 50 -10.93 13.63 -5.88
CA ASP A 50 -11.29 14.10 -4.53
C ASP A 50 -12.28 15.26 -4.55
N TYR A 51 -12.41 15.93 -5.70
CA TYR A 51 -13.33 17.05 -5.83
C TYR A 51 -14.79 16.56 -5.76
N ASN A 52 -15.58 17.19 -4.86
CA ASN A 52 -16.97 16.81 -4.60
C ASN A 52 -17.16 15.39 -4.04
N SER A 53 -16.14 14.87 -3.34
CA SER A 53 -16.14 13.54 -2.72
C SER A 53 -17.29 13.33 -1.72
N SER A 54 -17.85 14.42 -1.14
CA SER A 54 -19.02 14.36 -0.26
C SER A 54 -20.23 13.65 -0.89
N ALA A 55 -20.32 13.61 -2.22
CA ALA A 55 -21.40 12.95 -2.93
C ALA A 55 -21.45 11.43 -2.67
N TYR A 56 -20.30 10.78 -2.50
CA TYR A 56 -20.19 9.35 -2.23
C TYR A 56 -19.82 9.03 -0.78
N THR A 57 -19.00 9.87 -0.13
CA THR A 57 -18.60 9.64 1.28
C THR A 57 -19.78 9.75 2.24
N THR A 58 -20.78 10.59 1.92
CA THR A 58 -22.03 10.68 2.71
C THR A 58 -22.82 9.36 2.67
N LEU A 59 -22.65 8.56 1.61
CA LEU A 59 -23.26 7.24 1.46
C LEU A 59 -22.42 6.12 2.13
N GLY A 60 -21.29 6.48 2.74
CA GLY A 60 -20.37 5.52 3.36
C GLY A 60 -19.49 4.78 2.35
N HIS A 61 -19.40 5.28 1.13
CA HIS A 61 -18.58 4.69 0.08
C HIS A 61 -17.27 5.47 -0.11
N ASP A 62 -16.28 4.79 -0.65
CA ASP A 62 -15.00 5.38 -1.03
C ASP A 62 -14.60 4.84 -2.40
N ILE A 63 -13.70 5.53 -3.09
CA ILE A 63 -13.12 5.06 -4.34
C ILE A 63 -12.05 4.03 -4.01
N VAL A 64 -12.21 2.82 -4.51
CA VAL A 64 -11.25 1.73 -4.32
C VAL A 64 -10.28 1.58 -5.48
N SER A 65 -10.65 2.05 -6.69
CA SER A 65 -9.75 2.17 -7.84
C SER A 65 -9.46 3.65 -8.09
N GLN A 66 -8.18 4.05 -8.12
CA GLN A 66 -7.78 5.41 -8.52
C GLN A 66 -7.03 5.35 -9.85
N PRO A 67 -7.72 5.46 -10.98
CA PRO A 67 -7.03 5.65 -12.25
C PRO A 67 -6.36 7.02 -12.25
N GLY A 68 -5.10 7.07 -12.65
CA GLY A 68 -4.34 8.31 -12.82
C GLY A 68 -4.62 8.95 -14.17
N ASP A 69 -5.89 9.19 -14.51
CA ASP A 69 -6.29 9.64 -15.83
C ASP A 69 -5.96 11.12 -16.07
N THR A 70 -5.55 11.41 -17.29
CA THR A 70 -5.41 12.78 -17.81
C THR A 70 -6.24 12.92 -19.08
N VAL A 71 -6.71 14.14 -19.34
CA VAL A 71 -7.52 14.44 -20.54
C VAL A 71 -7.09 15.73 -21.19
N ASP A 72 -7.28 15.79 -22.52
CA ASP A 72 -7.04 16.98 -23.30
C ASP A 72 -8.33 17.82 -23.38
N ILE A 73 -8.25 19.07 -22.97
CA ILE A 73 -9.37 20.00 -22.98
C ILE A 73 -9.22 21.00 -24.13
N ARG A 74 -10.22 21.06 -25.01
CA ARG A 74 -10.31 22.06 -26.05
C ARG A 74 -11.07 23.27 -25.56
N VAL A 75 -10.42 24.43 -25.65
CA VAL A 75 -10.94 25.68 -25.16
C VAL A 75 -11.06 26.68 -26.32
N TYR A 76 -12.04 27.57 -26.26
CA TYR A 76 -12.25 28.65 -27.20
C TYR A 76 -12.47 29.94 -26.44
N GLY A 77 -11.77 31.00 -26.84
CA GLY A 77 -11.88 32.30 -26.17
C GLY A 77 -10.83 33.29 -26.60
N GLN A 78 -10.67 34.33 -25.84
CA GLN A 78 -9.70 35.37 -26.13
C GLN A 78 -8.29 34.82 -26.18
N ARG A 79 -7.55 35.07 -27.25
CA ARG A 79 -6.18 34.56 -27.48
C ARG A 79 -5.25 34.81 -26.31
N ARG A 80 -5.34 35.97 -25.66
CA ARG A 80 -4.50 36.29 -24.50
C ARG A 80 -4.78 35.41 -23.31
N THR A 81 -6.05 35.12 -23.07
CA THR A 81 -6.48 34.21 -21.98
C THR A 81 -6.05 32.79 -22.28
N ILE A 82 -6.33 32.30 -23.50
CA ILE A 82 -5.98 30.93 -23.89
C ILE A 82 -4.47 30.68 -23.87
N ASN A 83 -3.65 31.66 -24.36
CA ASN A 83 -2.18 31.47 -24.36
C ASN A 83 -1.53 31.49 -22.98
N ASN A 84 -2.19 32.02 -21.96
CA ASN A 84 -1.70 32.07 -20.60
C ASN A 84 -2.35 31.02 -19.72
N MET A 85 -3.27 30.23 -20.26
CA MET A 85 -3.98 29.18 -19.50
C MET A 85 -3.10 27.95 -19.33
N GLU A 86 -2.98 27.47 -18.12
CA GLU A 86 -2.26 26.27 -17.75
C GLU A 86 -3.25 25.19 -17.32
N LYS A 87 -2.78 23.94 -17.21
CA LYS A 87 -3.63 22.80 -16.81
C LYS A 87 -4.14 22.93 -15.36
N GLU A 88 -3.43 23.68 -14.52
CA GLU A 88 -3.78 24.01 -13.15
C GLU A 88 -4.96 24.98 -13.04
N ASP A 89 -5.28 25.68 -14.12
CA ASP A 89 -6.44 26.61 -14.19
C ASP A 89 -7.76 25.87 -14.46
N ILE A 90 -7.68 24.60 -14.88
CA ILE A 90 -8.83 23.78 -15.27
C ILE A 90 -9.03 22.67 -14.26
N LEU A 91 -10.21 22.59 -13.68
CA LEU A 91 -10.63 21.51 -12.83
C LEU A 91 -11.49 20.51 -13.62
N VAL A 92 -10.99 19.29 -13.78
CA VAL A 92 -11.71 18.16 -14.38
C VAL A 92 -12.01 17.16 -13.28
N TYR A 93 -13.25 16.71 -13.17
CA TYR A 93 -13.68 15.75 -12.14
C TYR A 93 -14.85 14.90 -12.61
N PRO A 94 -15.02 13.67 -12.07
CA PRO A 94 -16.12 12.80 -12.43
C PRO A 94 -17.48 13.32 -11.93
N ASN A 95 -18.52 13.03 -12.68
CA ASN A 95 -19.89 13.34 -12.25
C ASN A 95 -20.43 12.28 -11.30
N TYR A 96 -20.31 12.52 -10.00
CA TYR A 96 -20.75 11.60 -8.95
C TYR A 96 -22.26 11.56 -8.71
N SER A 97 -23.06 12.40 -9.39
CA SER A 97 -24.53 12.39 -9.22
C SER A 97 -25.20 11.10 -9.71
N LEU A 98 -24.47 10.27 -10.43
CA LEU A 98 -24.97 8.99 -10.97
C LEU A 98 -24.77 7.81 -10.00
N ILE A 99 -24.06 8.01 -8.87
CA ILE A 99 -23.74 6.97 -7.91
C ILE A 99 -24.95 6.75 -6.99
N ASN A 100 -25.41 5.49 -6.94
CA ASN A 100 -26.54 5.09 -6.10
C ASN A 100 -26.17 4.05 -5.04
N GLY A 101 -24.93 3.51 -5.05
CA GLY A 101 -24.45 2.47 -4.15
C GLY A 101 -23.06 1.95 -4.54
N PRO A 102 -22.59 0.87 -3.88
CA PRO A 102 -21.35 0.20 -4.26
C PRO A 102 -21.46 -0.39 -5.66
N GLY A 103 -20.34 -0.43 -6.38
CA GLY A 103 -20.25 -1.01 -7.72
C GLY A 103 -19.30 -0.28 -8.64
N GLU A 104 -19.28 -0.73 -9.88
CA GLU A 104 -18.47 -0.18 -10.97
C GLU A 104 -19.28 0.81 -11.77
N TYR A 105 -18.70 1.98 -12.02
CA TYR A 105 -19.35 3.06 -12.75
C TYR A 105 -18.43 3.65 -13.82
N ASP A 106 -18.98 3.86 -15.01
CA ASP A 106 -18.35 4.67 -16.04
C ASP A 106 -18.90 6.10 -15.96
N LEU A 107 -18.13 6.98 -15.33
CA LEU A 107 -18.57 8.33 -15.00
C LEU A 107 -18.13 9.32 -16.07
N PRO A 108 -19.06 10.16 -16.61
CA PRO A 108 -18.68 11.27 -17.48
C PRO A 108 -17.93 12.33 -16.67
N LEU A 109 -16.99 12.98 -17.34
CA LEU A 109 -16.20 14.06 -16.76
C LEU A 109 -16.93 15.40 -16.88
N LEU A 110 -16.79 16.23 -15.87
CA LEU A 110 -17.21 17.60 -15.82
C LEU A 110 -15.99 18.52 -15.77
N VAL A 111 -16.09 19.67 -16.43
CA VAL A 111 -15.01 20.65 -16.51
C VAL A 111 -15.49 21.99 -15.99
N ARG A 112 -14.66 22.62 -15.17
CA ARG A 112 -14.92 23.97 -14.67
C ARG A 112 -13.62 24.74 -14.45
N PRO A 113 -13.68 26.08 -14.39
CA PRO A 113 -12.52 26.86 -13.96
C PRO A 113 -12.18 26.57 -12.50
N VAL A 114 -10.90 26.57 -12.18
CA VAL A 114 -10.44 26.74 -10.81
C VAL A 114 -10.79 28.17 -10.37
N ASP A 115 -11.20 28.35 -9.13
CA ASP A 115 -11.74 29.63 -8.64
C ASP A 115 -10.81 30.82 -8.95
N GLY A 116 -11.33 31.74 -9.77
CA GLY A 116 -10.63 32.98 -10.16
C GLY A 116 -9.61 32.81 -11.30
N SER A 117 -9.41 31.64 -11.88
CA SER A 117 -8.44 31.43 -12.96
C SER A 117 -8.90 32.03 -14.29
N TRP A 118 -10.18 31.86 -14.64
CA TRP A 118 -10.78 32.42 -15.84
C TRP A 118 -12.30 32.58 -15.71
N ASP A 119 -12.87 33.46 -16.57
CA ASP A 119 -14.31 33.69 -16.61
C ASP A 119 -14.96 32.81 -17.68
N SER A 120 -15.96 32.03 -17.30
CA SER A 120 -16.75 31.18 -18.21
C SER A 120 -17.47 31.96 -19.32
N GLN A 121 -17.59 33.28 -19.18
CA GLN A 121 -18.09 34.13 -20.25
C GLN A 121 -17.02 34.47 -21.32
N GLN A 122 -15.74 34.34 -20.96
CA GLN A 122 -14.60 34.65 -21.86
C GLN A 122 -13.97 33.40 -22.48
N VAL A 123 -14.17 32.23 -21.86
CA VAL A 123 -13.64 30.94 -22.34
C VAL A 123 -14.76 29.91 -22.35
N SER A 124 -14.90 29.21 -23.45
CA SER A 124 -15.84 28.11 -23.63
C SER A 124 -15.09 26.80 -23.80
N ILE A 125 -15.59 25.74 -23.21
CA ILE A 125 -15.08 24.36 -23.38
C ILE A 125 -15.78 23.77 -24.62
N LEU A 126 -14.99 23.35 -25.60
CA LEU A 126 -15.53 22.87 -26.90
C LEU A 126 -15.85 21.38 -26.87
N ASN A 127 -15.10 20.58 -26.11
CA ASN A 127 -15.19 19.12 -26.12
C ASN A 127 -15.73 18.50 -24.82
N GLU A 128 -16.48 19.26 -24.02
CA GLU A 128 -17.02 18.76 -22.75
C GLU A 128 -17.87 17.49 -22.91
N LYS A 129 -18.63 17.41 -24.01
CA LYS A 129 -19.50 16.26 -24.34
C LYS A 129 -18.76 15.08 -24.95
N ASP A 130 -17.54 15.31 -25.45
CA ASP A 130 -16.72 14.33 -26.14
C ASP A 130 -15.57 13.83 -25.26
N LEU A 131 -15.55 14.21 -23.96
CA LEU A 131 -14.59 13.71 -23.00
C LEU A 131 -14.81 12.22 -22.75
N PRO A 132 -13.73 11.45 -22.51
CA PRO A 132 -13.87 10.05 -22.16
C PRO A 132 -14.59 9.90 -20.82
N THR A 133 -15.24 8.77 -20.63
CA THR A 133 -15.70 8.35 -19.30
C THR A 133 -14.54 7.76 -18.53
N VAL A 134 -14.55 7.91 -17.20
CA VAL A 134 -13.59 7.27 -16.30
C VAL A 134 -14.26 6.12 -15.60
N HIS A 135 -13.57 4.98 -15.56
CA HIS A 135 -14.03 3.80 -14.86
C HIS A 135 -13.64 3.88 -13.38
N VAL A 136 -14.60 3.91 -12.50
CA VAL A 136 -14.39 4.05 -11.04
C VAL A 136 -15.18 2.99 -10.29
N VAL A 137 -14.52 2.35 -9.34
CA VAL A 137 -15.15 1.35 -8.47
C VAL A 137 -15.38 1.97 -7.09
N PHE A 138 -16.63 1.93 -6.64
CA PHE A 138 -17.04 2.39 -5.31
C PHE A 138 -17.42 1.19 -4.44
N ASP A 139 -16.92 1.17 -3.21
CA ASP A 139 -17.34 0.19 -2.21
C ASP A 139 -17.28 0.79 -0.81
N THR A 140 -17.86 0.08 0.15
CA THR A 140 -17.68 0.36 1.57
C THR A 140 -16.28 -0.08 1.97
N VAL A 141 -15.40 0.88 2.25
CA VAL A 141 -14.03 0.59 2.65
C VAL A 141 -13.98 0.30 4.14
N VAL A 142 -13.48 -0.87 4.48
CA VAL A 142 -13.26 -1.31 5.85
C VAL A 142 -11.77 -1.51 6.14
N THR A 143 -11.45 -1.46 7.42
CA THR A 143 -10.09 -1.73 7.91
C THR A 143 -10.19 -2.83 8.96
N LYS A 144 -9.47 -3.95 8.75
CA LYS A 144 -9.39 -5.05 9.70
C LYS A 144 -7.94 -5.44 9.95
N THR A 145 -7.65 -5.87 11.16
CA THR A 145 -6.33 -6.37 11.57
C THR A 145 -6.35 -7.88 11.61
N PHE A 146 -5.35 -8.49 11.01
CA PHE A 146 -5.16 -9.94 10.92
C PHE A 146 -3.83 -10.33 11.53
N ALA A 147 -3.80 -11.49 12.20
CA ALA A 147 -2.56 -12.09 12.68
C ALA A 147 -1.74 -12.63 11.49
N VAL A 148 -0.43 -12.43 11.55
CA VAL A 148 0.51 -12.95 10.56
C VAL A 148 1.05 -14.30 11.04
N THR A 149 0.87 -15.33 10.21
CA THR A 149 1.31 -16.70 10.51
C THR A 149 2.33 -17.16 9.46
N ALA A 150 3.46 -17.70 9.91
CA ALA A 150 4.42 -18.30 8.98
C ALA A 150 3.87 -19.60 8.39
N ASP A 151 3.96 -19.76 7.07
CA ASP A 151 3.76 -21.04 6.43
C ASP A 151 5.10 -21.76 6.28
N THR A 152 5.23 -22.85 7.05
CA THR A 152 6.42 -23.69 7.10
C THR A 152 6.24 -25.03 6.36
N SER A 153 5.16 -25.19 5.61
CA SER A 153 4.83 -26.46 4.92
C SER A 153 5.92 -26.92 3.95
N ASN A 154 6.66 -25.99 3.38
CA ASN A 154 7.75 -26.24 2.43
C ASN A 154 9.14 -26.33 3.10
N VAL A 155 9.22 -26.28 4.44
CA VAL A 155 10.49 -26.31 5.16
C VAL A 155 10.85 -27.75 5.51
N GLN A 156 12.02 -28.20 5.07
CA GLN A 156 12.58 -29.49 5.42
C GLN A 156 13.65 -29.31 6.49
N ILE A 157 13.51 -30.08 7.59
CA ILE A 157 14.46 -30.04 8.71
C ILE A 157 15.40 -31.22 8.60
N ALA A 158 16.70 -30.99 8.75
CA ALA A 158 17.74 -31.97 8.68
C ALA A 158 17.60 -33.05 9.75
N GLU A 159 18.13 -34.25 9.47
CA GLU A 159 18.16 -35.35 10.45
C GLU A 159 18.94 -34.92 11.70
N GLY A 160 18.42 -35.27 12.86
CA GLY A 160 19.00 -34.85 14.13
C GLY A 160 18.56 -33.47 14.63
N TYR A 161 17.67 -32.81 13.90
CA TYR A 161 17.10 -31.51 14.28
C TYR A 161 15.57 -31.57 14.29
N ILE A 162 14.96 -30.58 14.94
CA ILE A 162 13.50 -30.41 14.98
C ILE A 162 13.14 -28.94 14.80
N PHE A 163 12.00 -28.72 14.18
CA PHE A 163 11.33 -27.42 14.18
C PHE A 163 10.80 -27.11 15.59
N ASP A 164 11.14 -25.94 16.12
CA ASP A 164 10.63 -25.44 17.40
C ASP A 164 9.44 -24.49 17.15
N ARG A 165 9.71 -23.36 16.50
CA ARG A 165 8.69 -22.34 16.21
C ARG A 165 9.11 -21.44 15.06
N ALA A 166 8.12 -20.77 14.48
CA ALA A 166 8.32 -19.64 13.60
C ALA A 166 7.67 -18.38 14.19
N LEU A 167 8.39 -17.26 14.14
CA LEU A 167 7.92 -15.97 14.64
C LEU A 167 7.93 -14.99 13.48
N CYS A 168 6.82 -14.28 13.29
CA CYS A 168 6.70 -13.23 12.28
C CYS A 168 6.84 -11.86 12.94
N THR A 169 7.52 -10.95 12.26
CA THR A 169 7.61 -9.55 12.63
C THR A 169 7.27 -8.68 11.40
N PRO A 170 6.15 -7.93 11.41
CA PRO A 170 5.17 -7.79 12.48
C PRO A 170 4.33 -9.06 12.73
N THR A 171 3.75 -9.18 13.93
CA THR A 171 2.85 -10.29 14.32
C THR A 171 1.43 -10.07 13.80
N GLU A 172 1.09 -8.84 13.45
CA GLU A 172 -0.21 -8.44 12.95
C GLU A 172 -0.03 -7.46 11.80
N VAL A 173 -0.94 -7.48 10.85
CA VAL A 173 -1.02 -6.56 9.72
C VAL A 173 -2.45 -6.06 9.57
N THR A 174 -2.58 -4.79 9.21
CA THR A 174 -3.88 -4.17 8.94
C THR A 174 -4.12 -4.13 7.44
N LEU A 175 -5.25 -4.66 7.01
CA LEU A 175 -5.73 -4.62 5.64
C LEU A 175 -6.83 -3.56 5.54
N ARG A 176 -6.75 -2.71 4.51
CA ARG A 176 -7.76 -1.70 4.18
C ARG A 176 -8.21 -1.89 2.74
N GLY A 177 -9.50 -2.04 2.54
CA GLY A 177 -10.06 -2.25 1.20
C GLY A 177 -11.57 -2.49 1.22
N PRO A 178 -12.14 -2.91 0.06
CA PRO A 178 -13.55 -3.25 -0.07
C PRO A 178 -14.00 -4.29 0.96
N ALA A 179 -15.14 -4.04 1.59
CA ALA A 179 -15.69 -4.97 2.59
C ALA A 179 -15.86 -6.38 2.02
N GLY A 180 -16.34 -6.48 0.77
CA GLY A 180 -16.54 -7.77 0.10
C GLY A 180 -15.25 -8.54 -0.20
N GLU A 181 -14.09 -7.88 -0.28
CA GLU A 181 -12.77 -8.53 -0.41
C GLU A 181 -12.21 -8.88 0.98
N ILE A 182 -12.26 -7.93 1.92
CA ILE A 182 -11.74 -8.12 3.29
C ILE A 182 -12.49 -9.22 4.05
N ASP A 183 -13.78 -9.38 3.80
CA ASP A 183 -14.60 -10.42 4.46
C ASP A 183 -14.28 -11.84 4.01
N LYS A 184 -13.59 -12.02 2.89
CA LYS A 184 -13.11 -13.33 2.43
C LYS A 184 -11.80 -13.75 3.09
N VAL A 185 -11.07 -12.81 3.69
CA VAL A 185 -9.78 -13.07 4.32
C VAL A 185 -9.99 -13.71 5.69
N ASP A 186 -9.47 -14.92 5.87
CA ASP A 186 -9.41 -15.60 7.17
C ASP A 186 -8.16 -15.20 7.94
N LYS A 187 -7.00 -15.27 7.31
CA LYS A 187 -5.70 -14.93 7.91
C LYS A 187 -4.70 -14.44 6.88
N VAL A 188 -3.60 -13.86 7.37
CA VAL A 188 -2.46 -13.47 6.54
C VAL A 188 -1.29 -14.41 6.81
N MET A 189 -0.71 -14.94 5.74
CA MET A 189 0.38 -15.89 5.81
C MET A 189 1.68 -15.29 5.27
N ALA A 190 2.79 -15.72 5.85
CA ALA A 190 4.15 -15.43 5.41
C ALA A 190 4.78 -16.75 4.90
N PRO A 191 4.67 -17.08 3.60
CA PRO A 191 5.19 -18.31 3.06
C PRO A 191 6.73 -18.31 3.05
N LEU A 192 7.32 -19.41 3.54
CA LEU A 192 8.76 -19.61 3.51
C LEU A 192 9.14 -20.57 2.37
N TYR A 193 10.03 -20.10 1.51
CA TYR A 193 10.61 -20.91 0.43
C TYR A 193 12.08 -21.10 0.74
N LEU A 194 12.39 -22.20 1.48
CA LEU A 194 13.74 -22.56 1.86
C LEU A 194 14.18 -23.80 1.07
N GLU A 195 15.31 -23.69 0.36
CA GLU A 195 15.87 -24.81 -0.39
C GLU A 195 16.72 -25.70 0.52
N GLY A 196 16.54 -27.02 0.37
CA GLY A 196 17.30 -28.03 1.08
C GLY A 196 16.84 -28.27 2.54
N GLU A 197 17.67 -29.04 3.27
CA GLU A 197 17.44 -29.40 4.65
C GLU A 197 18.12 -28.40 5.60
N TRP A 198 17.41 -27.99 6.66
CA TRP A 198 17.88 -26.95 7.58
C TRP A 198 18.26 -27.53 8.95
N ASP A 199 19.50 -27.24 9.36
CA ASP A 199 20.14 -27.66 10.60
C ASP A 199 20.33 -26.54 11.62
N ARG A 200 19.84 -25.33 11.30
CA ARG A 200 20.00 -24.11 12.11
C ARG A 200 18.83 -23.16 11.95
N SER A 201 18.67 -22.30 12.93
CA SER A 201 17.70 -21.21 12.87
C SER A 201 18.07 -20.20 11.78
N VAL A 202 17.07 -19.64 11.11
CA VAL A 202 17.23 -18.69 10.00
C VAL A 202 16.20 -17.57 10.09
N ASN A 203 16.60 -16.39 9.64
CA ASN A 203 15.72 -15.25 9.41
C ASN A 203 15.55 -15.03 7.91
N GLN A 204 14.32 -14.94 7.47
CA GLN A 204 13.97 -14.66 6.08
C GLN A 204 12.84 -13.65 5.98
N THR A 205 12.94 -12.75 5.00
CA THR A 205 11.83 -11.87 4.64
C THR A 205 10.88 -12.62 3.71
N ALA A 206 9.61 -12.65 4.05
CA ALA A 206 8.55 -13.23 3.25
C ALA A 206 7.54 -12.16 2.84
N THR A 207 7.05 -12.23 1.59
CA THR A 207 5.92 -11.42 1.14
C THR A 207 4.65 -11.98 1.76
N LEU A 208 3.82 -11.09 2.31
CA LEU A 208 2.57 -11.49 2.94
C LEU A 208 1.52 -11.80 1.88
N VAL A 209 0.77 -12.86 2.11
CA VAL A 209 -0.37 -13.27 1.30
C VAL A 209 -1.62 -13.42 2.17
N ALA A 210 -2.75 -12.94 1.69
CA ALA A 210 -4.04 -13.18 2.35
C ALA A 210 -4.62 -14.50 1.84
N VAL A 211 -5.14 -15.29 2.76
CA VAL A 211 -5.75 -16.58 2.43
C VAL A 211 -7.16 -16.68 2.99
N ASP A 212 -7.99 -17.49 2.32
CA ASP A 212 -9.34 -17.81 2.76
C ASP A 212 -9.36 -18.89 3.85
N GLU A 213 -10.57 -19.30 4.27
CA GLU A 213 -10.79 -20.37 5.26
C GLU A 213 -10.21 -21.73 4.85
N ASN A 214 -10.03 -21.97 3.54
CA ASN A 214 -9.44 -23.22 3.03
C ASN A 214 -7.91 -23.15 2.93
N GLY A 215 -7.32 -21.96 3.15
CA GLY A 215 -5.90 -21.70 3.01
C GLY A 215 -5.47 -21.41 1.56
N GLU A 216 -6.44 -21.11 0.67
CA GLU A 216 -6.17 -20.70 -0.70
C GLU A 216 -5.84 -19.21 -0.75
N GLU A 217 -4.82 -18.84 -1.54
CA GLU A 217 -4.40 -17.45 -1.73
C GLU A 217 -5.48 -16.64 -2.46
N LEU A 218 -5.79 -15.46 -1.95
CA LEU A 218 -6.77 -14.53 -2.50
C LEU A 218 -6.09 -13.49 -3.39
N ASP A 219 -6.58 -13.32 -4.62
CA ASP A 219 -6.20 -12.21 -5.50
C ASP A 219 -7.01 -10.96 -5.14
N LEU A 220 -6.45 -10.14 -4.25
CA LEU A 220 -7.07 -8.92 -3.73
C LEU A 220 -6.60 -7.70 -4.53
N LYS A 221 -7.48 -7.17 -5.41
CA LYS A 221 -7.12 -6.07 -6.33
C LYS A 221 -7.07 -4.69 -5.67
N TYR A 222 -7.95 -4.46 -4.70
CA TYR A 222 -8.20 -3.14 -4.12
C TYR A 222 -7.91 -3.09 -2.61
N VAL A 223 -7.14 -4.06 -2.11
CA VAL A 223 -6.75 -4.14 -0.71
C VAL A 223 -5.32 -3.67 -0.53
N THR A 224 -5.11 -2.77 0.40
CA THR A 224 -3.79 -2.30 0.82
C THR A 224 -3.41 -2.92 2.15
N PHE A 225 -2.18 -3.39 2.23
CA PHE A 225 -1.57 -3.93 3.44
C PHE A 225 -0.78 -2.82 4.15
N SER A 226 -0.84 -2.75 5.48
CA SER A 226 0.02 -1.84 6.25
C SER A 226 1.50 -2.21 6.17
N SER A 227 1.80 -3.47 5.87
CA SER A 227 3.11 -3.99 5.50
C SER A 227 2.92 -5.12 4.51
N GLU A 228 3.62 -5.09 3.38
CA GLU A 228 3.59 -6.15 2.36
C GLU A 228 4.54 -7.31 2.67
N VAL A 229 5.43 -7.11 3.64
CA VAL A 229 6.44 -8.10 4.00
C VAL A 229 6.51 -8.29 5.51
N ALA A 230 6.92 -9.49 5.92
CA ALA A 230 7.30 -9.78 7.29
C ALA A 230 8.67 -10.48 7.36
N GLU A 231 9.43 -10.20 8.39
CA GLU A 231 10.60 -10.98 8.76
C GLU A 231 10.14 -12.20 9.54
N VAL A 232 10.49 -13.40 9.05
CA VAL A 232 10.17 -14.67 9.68
C VAL A 232 11.43 -15.27 10.27
N THR A 233 11.42 -15.45 11.59
CA THR A 233 12.47 -16.16 12.32
C THR A 233 12.03 -17.60 12.50
N LEU A 234 12.67 -18.51 11.79
CA LEU A 234 12.50 -19.94 11.95
C LEU A 234 13.49 -20.47 13.00
N SER A 235 12.98 -21.05 14.09
CA SER A 235 13.79 -21.66 15.14
C SER A 235 13.91 -23.16 14.95
N VAL A 236 15.14 -23.63 14.81
CA VAL A 236 15.50 -25.04 14.65
C VAL A 236 16.41 -25.44 15.81
N LEU A 237 16.08 -26.54 16.51
CA LEU A 237 16.80 -27.06 17.63
C LEU A 237 17.42 -28.42 17.27
N GLN A 238 18.63 -28.65 17.77
CA GLN A 238 19.24 -29.99 17.73
C GLN A 238 18.50 -30.89 18.67
N ARG A 239 18.28 -32.15 18.27
CA ARG A 239 17.78 -33.21 19.16
C ARG A 239 18.87 -34.26 19.40
N LYS A 240 18.93 -34.76 20.61
CA LYS A 240 19.86 -35.81 21.05
C LYS A 240 19.12 -36.81 21.91
N GLU A 241 19.35 -38.06 21.63
CA GLU A 241 18.87 -39.12 22.51
C GLU A 241 19.85 -39.25 23.68
N LEU A 242 19.35 -39.12 24.91
CA LEU A 242 20.12 -39.22 26.12
C LEU A 242 19.62 -40.38 26.97
N PRO A 243 20.54 -41.23 27.50
CA PRO A 243 20.18 -42.26 28.47
C PRO A 243 19.63 -41.60 29.74
N LEU A 244 18.64 -42.25 30.32
CA LEU A 244 18.02 -41.81 31.54
C LEU A 244 18.75 -42.43 32.75
N LYS A 245 18.95 -41.63 33.80
CA LYS A 245 19.60 -42.04 35.03
C LYS A 245 18.79 -41.60 36.24
N VAL A 246 18.82 -42.43 37.26
CA VAL A 246 18.31 -42.10 38.58
C VAL A 246 19.50 -41.87 39.47
N GLU A 247 19.54 -40.74 40.16
CA GLU A 247 20.56 -40.47 41.16
C GLU A 247 20.13 -40.92 42.55
N PHE A 248 21.09 -41.59 43.26
CA PHE A 248 20.85 -42.00 44.61
C PHE A 248 21.33 -40.92 45.59
N THR A 249 20.47 -40.56 46.55
CA THR A 249 20.76 -39.57 47.59
C THR A 249 20.73 -40.19 48.95
N ASN A 250 21.43 -39.59 49.91
CA ASN A 250 21.56 -40.08 51.29
C ASN A 250 22.14 -41.51 51.39
N VAL A 251 23.06 -41.81 50.47
CA VAL A 251 23.74 -43.13 50.47
C VAL A 251 24.68 -43.24 51.71
N PRO A 252 24.52 -44.23 52.54
CA PRO A 252 25.41 -44.45 53.69
C PRO A 252 26.84 -44.68 53.24
N SER A 253 27.80 -44.22 54.03
CA SER A 253 29.23 -44.38 53.72
C SER A 253 29.59 -45.88 53.64
N GLY A 254 30.16 -46.32 52.50
CA GLY A 254 30.53 -47.68 52.20
C GLY A 254 29.43 -48.58 51.63
N TYR A 255 28.26 -48.03 51.31
CA TYR A 255 27.20 -48.77 50.64
C TYR A 255 27.43 -48.76 49.11
N ASP A 256 27.39 -49.97 48.51
CA ASP A 256 27.53 -50.16 47.10
C ASP A 256 26.17 -50.01 46.40
N VAL A 257 25.99 -48.86 45.66
CA VAL A 257 24.77 -48.53 44.91
C VAL A 257 24.58 -49.33 43.62
N SER A 258 25.65 -49.99 43.12
CA SER A 258 25.57 -50.79 41.89
C SER A 258 24.56 -51.95 41.99
N GLN A 259 24.39 -52.54 43.18
CA GLN A 259 23.36 -53.56 43.41
C GLN A 259 21.93 -53.03 43.37
N LEU A 260 21.73 -51.71 43.61
CA LEU A 260 20.43 -51.07 43.47
C LEU A 260 20.17 -50.73 42.00
N GLU A 261 21.19 -50.27 41.30
CA GLU A 261 21.12 -49.98 39.82
C GLU A 261 20.73 -51.25 39.07
N GLU A 262 21.31 -52.43 39.37
CA GLU A 262 20.99 -53.72 38.75
C GLU A 262 19.53 -54.15 38.98
N ARG A 263 18.94 -53.74 40.09
CA ARG A 263 17.57 -54.13 40.51
C ARG A 263 16.51 -53.08 40.02
N MET A 264 16.94 -51.91 39.61
CA MET A 264 16.06 -50.91 39.12
C MET A 264 15.94 -51.03 37.60
N SER A 265 14.72 -51.05 37.10
CA SER A 265 14.43 -50.94 35.67
C SER A 265 13.60 -49.70 35.47
N LEU A 266 14.03 -48.85 34.53
CA LEU A 266 13.22 -47.77 34.02
C LEU A 266 12.28 -48.34 32.97
N SER A 267 11.08 -47.79 32.87
CA SER A 267 10.13 -48.17 31.81
C SER A 267 10.57 -47.70 30.43
N VAL A 268 11.49 -46.72 30.39
CA VAL A 268 12.12 -46.15 29.19
C VAL A 268 13.58 -45.89 29.52
N ASP A 269 14.50 -46.39 28.68
CA ASP A 269 15.94 -46.29 28.93
C ASP A 269 16.58 -45.01 28.41
N SER A 270 15.96 -44.36 27.45
CA SER A 270 16.42 -43.13 26.83
C SER A 270 15.27 -42.17 26.49
N MET A 271 15.59 -40.90 26.31
CA MET A 271 14.64 -39.88 25.93
C MET A 271 15.29 -38.91 24.94
N TRP A 272 14.50 -38.47 23.94
CA TRP A 272 14.89 -37.40 23.03
C TRP A 272 14.76 -36.05 23.70
N VAL A 273 15.84 -35.29 23.74
CA VAL A 273 15.91 -33.94 24.28
C VAL A 273 16.28 -33.00 23.14
N ALA A 274 15.61 -31.87 23.03
CA ALA A 274 15.90 -30.82 22.04
C ALA A 274 16.37 -29.55 22.74
N GLY A 275 17.35 -28.86 22.15
CA GLY A 275 17.86 -27.65 22.71
C GLY A 275 19.02 -27.06 21.93
N ASP A 276 19.67 -26.03 22.51
CA ASP A 276 20.88 -25.43 21.94
C ASP A 276 22.00 -26.49 21.84
N SER A 277 22.64 -26.54 20.65
CA SER A 277 23.68 -27.55 20.35
C SER A 277 24.78 -27.60 21.40
N ARG A 278 25.27 -26.44 21.86
CA ARG A 278 26.35 -26.38 22.88
C ARG A 278 25.93 -26.95 24.21
N ARG A 279 24.66 -26.79 24.61
CA ARG A 279 24.13 -27.39 25.84
C ARG A 279 23.94 -28.89 25.69
N LEU A 280 23.43 -29.33 24.54
CA LEU A 280 23.23 -30.77 24.28
C LEU A 280 24.55 -31.56 24.16
N GLU A 281 25.60 -30.93 23.59
CA GLU A 281 26.93 -31.56 23.53
C GLU A 281 27.50 -31.85 24.91
N SER A 282 27.25 -30.97 25.90
CA SER A 282 27.72 -31.12 27.26
C SER A 282 26.95 -32.14 28.07
N LEU A 283 25.77 -32.58 27.58
CA LEU A 283 24.95 -33.57 28.26
C LEU A 283 25.28 -35.00 27.77
N SER A 284 25.64 -35.89 28.69
CA SER A 284 25.85 -37.30 28.41
C SER A 284 24.72 -38.20 28.89
N GLU A 285 23.99 -37.78 29.91
CA GLU A 285 22.89 -38.49 30.54
C GLU A 285 21.86 -37.47 31.09
N LEU A 286 20.65 -37.93 31.33
CA LEU A 286 19.57 -37.11 31.88
C LEU A 286 19.08 -37.71 33.20
N THR A 287 19.27 -36.99 34.31
CA THR A 287 18.74 -37.41 35.62
C THR A 287 17.25 -37.15 35.68
N VAL A 288 16.45 -38.22 35.75
CA VAL A 288 14.98 -38.15 35.75
C VAL A 288 14.37 -38.17 37.16
N GLY A 289 15.16 -38.48 38.15
CA GLY A 289 14.72 -38.52 39.56
C GLY A 289 15.82 -38.79 40.55
N TYR A 290 15.50 -38.57 41.82
CA TYR A 290 16.39 -38.83 42.96
C TYR A 290 15.76 -39.89 43.83
N PHE A 291 16.51 -40.95 44.12
CA PHE A 291 16.09 -42.02 45.04
C PHE A 291 16.87 -41.93 46.37
N GLY A 292 16.16 -41.62 47.42
CA GLY A 292 16.74 -41.56 48.77
C GLY A 292 16.98 -42.96 49.36
N VAL A 293 18.25 -43.32 49.65
CA VAL A 293 18.59 -44.55 50.29
C VAL A 293 18.54 -44.32 51.81
N THR A 294 17.46 -44.78 52.44
CA THR A 294 17.35 -44.73 53.90
C THR A 294 17.77 -46.09 54.50
N THR A 295 18.79 -46.08 55.40
CA THR A 295 19.16 -47.25 56.15
C THR A 295 18.08 -47.51 57.21
N PHE A 296 17.27 -48.56 57.04
CA PHE A 296 16.48 -49.08 58.15
C PHE A 296 17.46 -49.81 59.09
N ALA A 297 17.71 -49.25 60.26
CA ALA A 297 18.38 -49.99 61.32
C ALA A 297 17.45 -51.15 61.67
N LEU A 298 17.95 -52.40 61.44
CA LEU A 298 17.40 -53.61 62.00
C LEU A 298 17.76 -53.73 63.48
#